data_7c1fbb15a4196540cb603d72abc695eb
#
_entry.id   7c1fbb15a4196540cb603d72abc695eb
#
_cell.length_a   1.000
_cell.length_b   1.000
_cell.length_c   1.000
_cell.angle_alpha   90.00
_cell.angle_beta   90.00
_cell.angle_gamma   90.00
#
_symmetry.space_group_name_H-M   'P 1'
#
loop_
_entity.id
_entity.type
_entity.pdbx_description
1 polymer ?
#
loop_
_entity_poly.entity_id
_entity_poly.type
_entity_poly.pdbx_seq_one_letter_code
_entity_poly.pdbx_strand_id
1 'polypeptide(L)'
;DETLILVTGDHETGGLGIGYKTTNYDTFLTNLAHQKMSYAKFDSTYVNNYVKNRTPFETAMQDVKANFGLTLPTDPDAANAGKLLLTDHEVENLRTAYERTLKVGSSSQSKMSQQDYELYGTYIPFSMAICHTINHKSGVDHTTYAHTGAMVNLYARGQGADKFRGVYD
;
A
#
# COMPACT_ATOMS: atom_id res chain seq x y z
N ASP A 1 -30.04 -16.41 -27.13
CA ASP A 1 -28.65 -16.54 -26.71
C ASP A 1 -28.62 -17.38 -25.42
N GLU A 2 -28.05 -18.56 -25.49
CA GLU A 2 -28.06 -19.56 -24.41
C GLU A 2 -26.85 -19.42 -23.46
N THR A 3 -26.09 -18.31 -23.58
CA THR A 3 -24.89 -18.08 -22.78
C THR A 3 -25.23 -17.43 -21.44
N LEU A 4 -24.72 -17.99 -20.36
CA LEU A 4 -24.66 -17.36 -19.02
C LEU A 4 -23.26 -16.84 -18.78
N ILE A 5 -23.13 -15.56 -18.44
CA ILE A 5 -21.87 -14.91 -18.08
C ILE A 5 -21.91 -14.62 -16.58
N LEU A 6 -20.93 -15.13 -15.85
CA LEU A 6 -20.71 -14.85 -14.42
C LEU A 6 -19.38 -14.12 -14.25
N VAL A 7 -19.37 -13.04 -13.48
CA VAL A 7 -18.17 -12.28 -13.12
C VAL A 7 -18.15 -12.10 -11.61
N THR A 8 -17.11 -12.59 -10.98
CA THR A 8 -16.91 -12.46 -9.53
C THR A 8 -15.42 -12.42 -9.21
N GLY A 9 -15.04 -11.97 -8.02
CA GLY A 9 -13.73 -12.25 -7.44
C GLY A 9 -13.72 -13.63 -6.79
N ASP A 10 -12.56 -14.23 -6.65
CA ASP A 10 -12.32 -15.45 -5.89
C ASP A 10 -12.40 -15.17 -4.38
N HIS A 11 -11.95 -13.98 -3.94
CA HIS A 11 -12.00 -13.48 -2.57
C HIS A 11 -11.84 -11.95 -2.58
N GLU A 12 -12.05 -11.34 -1.43
CA GLU A 12 -11.66 -9.95 -1.18
C GLU A 12 -10.14 -9.85 -0.94
N THR A 13 -9.62 -8.65 -0.92
CA THR A 13 -8.17 -8.39 -0.87
C THR A 13 -7.79 -7.47 0.28
N GLY A 14 -7.68 -8.03 1.49
CA GLY A 14 -7.12 -7.37 2.66
C GLY A 14 -8.07 -6.43 3.40
N GLY A 15 -9.38 -6.47 3.12
CA GLY A 15 -10.35 -5.64 3.83
C GLY A 15 -10.14 -4.15 3.62
N LEU A 16 -9.93 -3.73 2.35
CA LEU A 16 -9.79 -2.32 2.00
C LEU A 16 -11.00 -1.52 2.47
N GLY A 17 -10.77 -0.60 3.41
CA GLY A 17 -11.75 0.36 3.91
C GLY A 17 -11.51 1.76 3.38
N ILE A 18 -12.60 2.49 3.12
CA ILE A 18 -12.57 3.93 2.85
C ILE A 18 -12.79 4.64 4.17
N GLY A 19 -11.82 5.46 4.58
CA GLY A 19 -11.74 6.13 5.87
C GLY A 19 -10.48 5.71 6.63
N TYR A 20 -9.82 6.69 7.23
CA TYR A 20 -8.68 6.47 8.11
C TYR A 20 -8.73 7.42 9.30
N LYS A 21 -8.31 6.94 10.48
CA LYS A 21 -8.43 7.67 11.76
C LYS A 21 -7.91 9.10 11.76
N THR A 22 -6.92 9.43 10.91
CA THR A 22 -6.34 10.79 10.85
C THR A 22 -6.97 11.70 9.81
N THR A 23 -7.85 11.18 8.96
CA THR A 23 -8.55 11.96 7.94
C THR A 23 -9.98 12.36 8.36
N ASN A 24 -10.44 11.91 9.55
CA ASN A 24 -11.79 12.14 10.07
C ASN A 24 -12.86 11.65 9.08
N TYR A 25 -13.67 12.59 8.56
CA TYR A 25 -14.72 12.31 7.56
C TYR A 25 -14.28 12.53 6.11
N ASP A 26 -13.04 12.97 5.91
CA ASP A 26 -12.54 13.31 4.59
C ASP A 26 -11.79 12.14 3.94
N THR A 27 -11.80 12.13 2.61
CA THR A 27 -10.93 11.28 1.78
C THR A 27 -10.21 12.11 0.74
N PHE A 28 -8.98 11.71 0.42
CA PHE A 28 -8.12 12.39 -0.54
C PHE A 28 -7.64 11.39 -1.61
N LEU A 29 -8.59 10.67 -2.20
CA LEU A 29 -8.31 9.55 -3.13
C LEU A 29 -7.46 9.96 -4.33
N THR A 30 -7.49 11.24 -4.71
CA THR A 30 -6.62 11.79 -5.76
C THR A 30 -5.13 11.65 -5.45
N ASN A 31 -4.74 11.53 -4.17
CA ASN A 31 -3.35 11.28 -3.79
C ASN A 31 -2.83 9.95 -4.34
N LEU A 32 -3.70 8.93 -4.46
CA LEU A 32 -3.34 7.62 -5.02
C LEU A 32 -2.87 7.70 -6.48
N ALA A 33 -3.27 8.73 -7.22
CA ALA A 33 -2.81 8.95 -8.60
C ALA A 33 -1.29 9.26 -8.68
N HIS A 34 -0.66 9.62 -7.58
CA HIS A 34 0.80 9.80 -7.50
C HIS A 34 1.57 8.48 -7.44
N GLN A 35 0.89 7.36 -7.14
CA GLN A 35 1.52 6.04 -7.19
C GLN A 35 1.69 5.58 -8.64
N LYS A 36 2.92 5.66 -9.16
CA LYS A 36 3.25 5.34 -10.56
C LYS A 36 3.65 3.88 -10.77
N MET A 37 3.88 3.14 -9.69
CA MET A 37 4.24 1.72 -9.76
C MET A 37 3.78 0.94 -8.53
N SER A 38 3.69 -0.39 -8.65
CA SER A 38 3.44 -1.27 -7.51
C SER A 38 4.66 -1.34 -6.58
N TYR A 39 4.44 -1.74 -5.31
CA TYR A 39 5.53 -1.98 -4.37
C TYR A 39 6.52 -3.04 -4.92
N ALA A 40 6.03 -4.11 -5.52
CA ALA A 40 6.89 -5.16 -6.08
C ALA A 40 7.79 -4.64 -7.21
N LYS A 41 7.29 -3.72 -8.03
CA LYS A 41 8.11 -3.05 -9.05
C LYS A 41 9.12 -2.10 -8.43
N PHE A 42 8.73 -1.37 -7.38
CA PHE A 42 9.63 -0.50 -6.63
C PHE A 42 10.76 -1.31 -5.97
N ASP A 43 10.44 -2.44 -5.36
CA ASP A 43 11.42 -3.36 -4.77
C ASP A 43 12.47 -3.80 -5.77
N SER A 44 12.01 -4.29 -6.92
CA SER A 44 12.90 -4.81 -7.96
C SER A 44 13.74 -3.72 -8.64
N THR A 45 13.21 -2.51 -8.74
CA THR A 45 13.87 -1.40 -9.45
C THR A 45 14.83 -0.64 -8.55
N TYR A 46 14.45 -0.40 -7.28
CA TYR A 46 15.15 0.51 -6.38
C TYR A 46 15.66 -0.17 -5.10
N VAL A 47 14.78 -0.84 -4.33
CA VAL A 47 15.13 -1.30 -2.98
C VAL A 47 16.28 -2.29 -2.97
N ASN A 48 16.35 -3.19 -3.94
CA ASN A 48 17.47 -4.13 -4.10
C ASN A 48 18.83 -3.39 -4.22
N ASN A 49 18.84 -2.27 -4.94
CA ASN A 49 20.04 -1.44 -5.09
C ASN A 49 20.35 -0.66 -3.82
N TYR A 50 19.33 -0.20 -3.08
CA TYR A 50 19.55 0.47 -1.79
C TYR A 50 20.24 -0.46 -0.79
N VAL A 51 19.76 -1.70 -0.68
CA VAL A 51 20.35 -2.72 0.20
C VAL A 51 21.79 -3.02 -0.20
N LYS A 52 22.05 -3.21 -1.50
CA LYS A 52 23.38 -3.51 -2.03
C LYS A 52 24.38 -2.38 -1.82
N ASN A 53 23.96 -1.14 -2.07
CA ASN A 53 24.84 0.03 -2.10
C ASN A 53 24.82 0.81 -0.78
N ARG A 54 24.01 0.42 0.21
CA ARG A 54 23.81 1.17 1.45
C ARG A 54 23.43 2.64 1.17
N THR A 55 22.52 2.84 0.22
CA THR A 55 22.09 4.17 -0.22
C THR A 55 21.62 5.01 0.98
N PRO A 56 21.95 6.31 1.08
CA PRO A 56 21.40 7.18 2.11
C PRO A 56 19.87 7.31 2.03
N PHE A 57 19.21 7.42 3.17
CA PHE A 57 17.74 7.55 3.26
C PHE A 57 17.21 8.71 2.43
N GLU A 58 17.86 9.87 2.51
CA GLU A 58 17.46 11.08 1.79
C GLU A 58 17.50 10.88 0.27
N THR A 59 18.47 10.11 -0.22
CA THR A 59 18.54 9.72 -1.63
C THR A 59 17.41 8.77 -2.02
N ALA A 60 17.13 7.77 -1.19
CA ALA A 60 16.00 6.86 -1.42
C ALA A 60 14.65 7.60 -1.42
N MET A 61 14.50 8.63 -0.59
CA MET A 61 13.28 9.45 -0.53
C MET A 61 13.05 10.29 -1.80
N GLN A 62 14.07 10.60 -2.59
CA GLN A 62 13.87 11.24 -3.89
C GLN A 62 13.16 10.31 -4.88
N ASP A 63 13.51 9.01 -4.87
CA ASP A 63 12.81 8.01 -5.67
C ASP A 63 11.38 7.77 -5.16
N VAL A 64 11.17 7.78 -3.83
CA VAL A 64 9.83 7.69 -3.21
C VAL A 64 8.97 8.88 -3.65
N LYS A 65 9.49 10.09 -3.60
CA LYS A 65 8.81 11.29 -4.07
C LYS A 65 8.46 11.20 -5.55
N ALA A 66 9.40 10.79 -6.39
CA ALA A 66 9.20 10.67 -7.83
C ALA A 66 8.11 9.66 -8.20
N ASN A 67 7.95 8.57 -7.41
CA ASN A 67 7.06 7.45 -7.72
C ASN A 67 5.79 7.39 -6.89
N PHE A 68 5.72 8.08 -5.74
CA PHE A 68 4.57 8.06 -4.83
C PHE A 68 4.15 9.47 -4.38
N GLY A 69 4.88 10.51 -4.73
CA GLY A 69 4.59 11.90 -4.37
C GLY A 69 4.88 12.28 -2.92
N LEU A 70 5.29 11.33 -2.08
CA LEU A 70 5.58 11.58 -0.66
C LEU A 70 6.82 12.48 -0.53
N THR A 71 6.65 13.67 0.02
CA THR A 71 7.63 14.75 0.01
C THR A 71 8.14 15.02 1.41
N LEU A 72 9.48 15.09 1.58
CA LEU A 72 10.10 15.46 2.86
C LEU A 72 9.86 16.93 3.19
N PRO A 73 9.74 17.29 4.50
CA PRO A 73 9.65 18.70 4.92
C PRO A 73 10.87 19.54 4.51
N THR A 74 12.01 18.91 4.30
CA THR A 74 13.26 19.54 3.90
C THR A 74 13.41 19.73 2.39
N ASP A 75 12.48 19.20 1.59
CA ASP A 75 12.53 19.36 0.14
C ASP A 75 12.22 20.82 -0.28
N PRO A 76 12.89 21.34 -1.33
CA PRO A 76 12.67 22.72 -1.78
C PRO A 76 11.22 23.05 -2.18
N ASP A 77 10.47 22.05 -2.62
CA ASP A 77 9.07 22.17 -3.05
C ASP A 77 8.06 21.65 -2.02
N ALA A 78 8.48 21.44 -0.77
CA ALA A 78 7.62 20.96 0.34
C ALA A 78 6.32 21.76 0.47
N ALA A 79 6.37 23.08 0.28
CA ALA A 79 5.18 23.94 0.35
C ALA A 79 4.10 23.60 -0.69
N ASN A 80 4.46 22.93 -1.78
CA ASN A 80 3.54 22.55 -2.87
C ASN A 80 3.03 21.10 -2.75
N ALA A 81 3.52 20.33 -1.77
CA ALA A 81 3.21 18.90 -1.65
C ALA A 81 1.79 18.62 -1.12
N GLY A 82 1.11 19.63 -0.56
CA GLY A 82 -0.24 19.48 -0.02
C GLY A 82 -0.33 18.37 1.01
N LYS A 83 -1.28 17.45 0.84
CA LYS A 83 -1.47 16.30 1.75
C LYS A 83 -0.36 15.25 1.67
N LEU A 84 0.47 15.27 0.62
CA LEU A 84 1.61 14.35 0.47
C LEU A 84 2.88 14.85 1.16
N LEU A 85 2.86 16.04 1.76
CA LEU A 85 3.90 16.49 2.68
C LEU A 85 3.95 15.57 3.90
N LEU A 86 5.11 15.00 4.17
CA LEU A 86 5.31 14.11 5.32
C LEU A 86 5.39 14.92 6.62
N THR A 87 4.78 14.42 7.68
CA THR A 87 5.01 14.88 9.04
C THR A 87 6.31 14.29 9.59
N ASP A 88 6.88 14.89 10.65
CA ASP A 88 8.08 14.35 11.30
C ASP A 88 7.90 12.89 11.76
N HIS A 89 6.72 12.55 12.27
CA HIS A 89 6.38 11.18 12.66
C HIS A 89 6.39 10.21 11.47
N GLU A 90 5.84 10.60 10.33
CA GLU A 90 5.85 9.77 9.12
C GLU A 90 7.26 9.60 8.55
N VAL A 91 8.08 10.66 8.61
CA VAL A 91 9.51 10.58 8.22
C VAL A 91 10.25 9.60 9.11
N GLU A 92 10.03 9.64 10.42
CA GLU A 92 10.68 8.71 11.37
C GLU A 92 10.24 7.26 11.14
N ASN A 93 8.95 7.02 10.89
CA ASN A 93 8.44 5.68 10.55
C ASN A 93 9.07 5.15 9.25
N LEU A 94 9.15 5.98 8.22
CA LEU A 94 9.79 5.60 6.95
C LEU A 94 11.29 5.34 7.13
N ARG A 95 12.00 6.15 7.93
CA ARG A 95 13.41 5.96 8.24
C ARG A 95 13.65 4.65 9.00
N THR A 96 12.85 4.38 10.02
CA THR A 96 12.91 3.13 10.79
C THR A 96 12.70 1.92 9.90
N ALA A 97 11.69 1.95 9.03
CA ALA A 97 11.42 0.89 8.07
C ALA A 97 12.56 0.73 7.04
N TYR A 98 13.16 1.83 6.60
CA TYR A 98 14.31 1.83 5.70
C TYR A 98 15.53 1.19 6.33
N GLU A 99 15.91 1.61 7.54
CA GLU A 99 17.02 1.02 8.29
C GLU A 99 16.79 -0.47 8.56
N ARG A 100 15.54 -0.84 8.87
CA ARG A 100 15.16 -2.24 9.02
C ARG A 100 15.40 -3.01 7.72
N THR A 101 14.99 -2.46 6.59
CA THR A 101 15.22 -3.05 5.26
C THR A 101 16.71 -3.25 4.98
N LEU A 102 17.55 -2.26 5.30
CA LEU A 102 19.00 -2.40 5.13
C LEU A 102 19.63 -3.48 6.03
N LYS A 103 19.02 -3.77 7.18
CA LYS A 103 19.50 -4.82 8.11
C LYS A 103 19.09 -6.22 7.68
N VAL A 104 17.83 -6.40 7.26
CA VAL A 104 17.28 -7.72 6.94
C VAL A 104 17.46 -8.12 5.48
N GLY A 105 17.71 -7.15 4.59
CA GLY A 105 17.79 -7.36 3.14
C GLY A 105 16.41 -7.43 2.49
N SER A 106 16.42 -7.59 1.17
CA SER A 106 15.22 -7.60 0.33
C SER A 106 14.51 -8.97 0.25
N SER A 107 14.97 -9.98 0.99
CA SER A 107 14.48 -11.35 0.84
C SER A 107 14.21 -12.10 2.17
N SER A 108 14.23 -11.45 3.33
CA SER A 108 14.25 -12.20 4.58
C SER A 108 12.91 -12.25 5.31
N GLN A 109 12.07 -13.20 4.96
CA GLN A 109 10.94 -13.62 5.81
C GLN A 109 11.37 -14.36 7.09
N SER A 110 12.58 -14.94 7.12
CA SER A 110 13.02 -15.86 8.19
C SER A 110 13.55 -15.18 9.47
N LYS A 111 13.62 -13.85 9.52
CA LYS A 111 14.19 -13.10 10.65
C LYS A 111 13.29 -11.95 11.13
N MET A 112 11.99 -12.02 10.87
CA MET A 112 11.06 -10.98 11.32
C MET A 112 10.67 -11.23 12.78
N SER A 113 10.73 -10.18 13.60
CA SER A 113 10.10 -10.17 14.92
C SER A 113 8.57 -10.13 14.78
N GLN A 114 7.86 -10.46 15.87
CA GLN A 114 6.39 -10.29 15.90
C GLN A 114 6.00 -8.86 15.59
N GLN A 115 6.73 -7.89 16.10
CA GLN A 115 6.50 -6.46 15.82
C GLN A 115 6.69 -6.12 14.34
N ASP A 116 7.75 -6.64 13.68
CA ASP A 116 7.93 -6.42 12.24
C ASP A 116 6.79 -7.03 11.44
N TYR A 117 6.31 -8.23 11.85
CA TYR A 117 5.19 -8.88 11.18
C TYR A 117 3.89 -8.08 11.30
N GLU A 118 3.61 -7.51 12.46
CA GLU A 118 2.44 -6.65 12.66
C GLU A 118 2.51 -5.36 11.82
N LEU A 119 3.72 -4.78 11.68
CA LEU A 119 3.91 -3.53 10.96
C LEU A 119 4.02 -3.71 9.43
N TYR A 120 4.59 -4.82 8.97
CA TYR A 120 4.99 -4.97 7.56
C TYR A 120 4.52 -6.28 6.91
N GLY A 121 3.86 -7.17 7.66
CA GLY A 121 3.53 -8.51 7.16
C GLY A 121 4.78 -9.30 6.79
N THR A 122 4.73 -9.98 5.66
CA THR A 122 5.89 -10.71 5.09
C THR A 122 6.61 -9.89 4.00
N TYR A 123 6.31 -8.61 3.91
CA TYR A 123 6.81 -7.71 2.86
C TYR A 123 8.08 -6.98 3.29
N ILE A 124 8.71 -6.29 2.35
CA ILE A 124 9.88 -5.44 2.63
C ILE A 124 9.42 -4.24 3.47
N PRO A 125 10.01 -4.01 4.65
CA PRO A 125 9.54 -2.97 5.58
C PRO A 125 9.41 -1.58 4.95
N PHE A 126 10.40 -1.13 4.19
CA PHE A 126 10.38 0.19 3.58
C PHE A 126 9.23 0.36 2.57
N SER A 127 9.07 -0.61 1.68
CA SER A 127 8.01 -0.55 0.66
C SER A 127 6.61 -0.59 1.28
N MET A 128 6.44 -1.39 2.35
CA MET A 128 5.17 -1.44 3.06
C MET A 128 4.88 -0.14 3.82
N ALA A 129 5.88 0.45 4.48
CA ALA A 129 5.73 1.74 5.12
C ALA A 129 5.34 2.86 4.13
N ILE A 130 5.89 2.84 2.90
CA ILE A 130 5.50 3.76 1.83
C ILE A 130 4.02 3.55 1.45
N CYS A 131 3.60 2.29 1.24
CA CYS A 131 2.21 1.96 0.90
C CYS A 131 1.23 2.39 1.99
N HIS A 132 1.54 2.11 3.26
CA HIS A 132 0.71 2.56 4.38
C HIS A 132 0.64 4.09 4.42
N THR A 133 1.75 4.79 4.27
CA THR A 133 1.77 6.25 4.33
C THR A 133 0.91 6.88 3.25
N ILE A 134 1.02 6.45 1.98
CA ILE A 134 0.19 7.03 0.90
C ILE A 134 -1.29 6.66 1.07
N ASN A 135 -1.60 5.43 1.52
CA ASN A 135 -2.96 5.01 1.81
C ASN A 135 -3.58 5.85 2.93
N HIS A 136 -2.91 6.00 4.06
CA HIS A 136 -3.38 6.79 5.20
C HIS A 136 -3.61 8.26 4.83
N LYS A 137 -2.68 8.86 4.06
CA LYS A 137 -2.83 10.23 3.53
C LYS A 137 -3.98 10.35 2.51
N SER A 138 -4.39 9.25 1.91
CA SER A 138 -5.52 9.19 0.97
C SER A 138 -6.85 8.91 1.66
N GLY A 139 -6.83 8.55 2.94
CA GLY A 139 -8.02 8.18 3.70
C GLY A 139 -8.52 6.77 3.38
N VAL A 140 -7.61 5.84 3.13
CA VAL A 140 -7.90 4.41 2.98
C VAL A 140 -6.93 3.59 3.82
N ASP A 141 -7.35 2.39 4.18
CA ASP A 141 -6.47 1.43 4.86
C ASP A 141 -6.93 -0.01 4.61
N HIS A 142 -6.07 -0.97 4.92
CA HIS A 142 -6.33 -2.41 4.87
C HIS A 142 -6.32 -2.98 6.29
N THR A 143 -7.18 -3.96 6.57
CA THR A 143 -7.27 -4.60 7.89
C THR A 143 -6.33 -5.78 8.06
N THR A 144 -5.86 -6.36 6.97
CA THR A 144 -4.96 -7.53 7.00
C THR A 144 -4.03 -7.54 5.80
N TYR A 145 -2.90 -8.25 5.93
CA TYR A 145 -2.00 -8.57 4.82
C TYR A 145 -2.41 -9.80 4.00
N ALA A 146 -3.58 -10.36 4.28
CA ALA A 146 -4.13 -11.52 3.60
C ALA A 146 -5.55 -11.22 3.10
N HIS A 147 -6.50 -12.09 3.39
CA HIS A 147 -7.91 -11.94 3.02
C HIS A 147 -8.77 -11.81 4.27
N THR A 148 -9.94 -11.19 4.13
CA THR A 148 -10.96 -11.12 5.18
C THR A 148 -12.17 -11.97 4.78
N GLY A 149 -13.11 -12.15 5.70
CA GLY A 149 -14.39 -12.79 5.42
C GLY A 149 -15.43 -11.85 4.75
N ALA A 150 -14.99 -10.71 4.18
CA ALA A 150 -15.92 -9.83 3.50
C ALA A 150 -16.39 -10.46 2.18
N MET A 151 -17.69 -10.31 1.91
CA MET A 151 -18.29 -10.86 0.70
C MET A 151 -17.79 -10.15 -0.55
N VAL A 152 -17.68 -10.92 -1.64
CA VAL A 152 -17.39 -10.40 -2.98
C VAL A 152 -18.66 -10.36 -3.82
N ASN A 153 -18.77 -9.38 -4.71
CA ASN A 153 -19.91 -9.27 -5.60
C ASN A 153 -19.82 -10.33 -6.70
N LEU A 154 -20.99 -10.92 -7.01
CA LEU A 154 -21.17 -11.73 -8.20
C LEU A 154 -22.13 -11.01 -9.16
N TYR A 155 -21.71 -10.88 -10.40
CA TYR A 155 -22.51 -10.32 -11.48
C TYR A 155 -22.87 -11.42 -12.45
N ALA A 156 -24.17 -11.52 -12.79
CA ALA A 156 -24.68 -12.53 -13.71
C ALA A 156 -25.45 -11.85 -14.86
N ARG A 157 -25.26 -12.34 -16.09
CA ARG A 157 -25.97 -11.89 -17.27
C ARG A 157 -26.24 -13.04 -18.22
N GLY A 158 -27.45 -13.10 -18.81
CA GLY A 158 -27.85 -14.11 -19.78
C GLY A 158 -28.88 -15.10 -19.21
N GLN A 159 -29.03 -16.24 -19.87
CA GLN A 159 -30.03 -17.24 -19.50
C GLN A 159 -29.76 -17.83 -18.11
N GLY A 160 -30.73 -17.77 -17.19
CA GLY A 160 -30.58 -18.23 -15.83
C GLY A 160 -29.89 -17.29 -14.86
N ALA A 161 -29.58 -16.06 -15.28
CA ALA A 161 -28.95 -15.05 -14.42
C ALA A 161 -29.79 -14.67 -13.19
N ASP A 162 -31.12 -14.84 -13.28
CA ASP A 162 -32.05 -14.62 -12.17
C ASP A 162 -31.85 -15.56 -10.98
N LYS A 163 -31.21 -16.72 -11.19
CA LYS A 163 -30.88 -17.68 -10.15
C LYS A 163 -29.71 -17.24 -9.25
N PHE A 164 -28.96 -16.23 -9.66
CA PHE A 164 -27.80 -15.71 -8.94
C PHE A 164 -28.11 -14.40 -8.18
N ARG A 165 -29.30 -14.31 -7.60
CA ARG A 165 -29.73 -13.19 -6.75
C ARG A 165 -29.69 -13.62 -5.28
N GLY A 166 -29.12 -12.76 -4.42
CA GLY A 166 -29.08 -13.00 -2.98
C GLY A 166 -27.66 -13.08 -2.44
N VAL A 167 -27.54 -13.62 -1.24
CA VAL A 167 -26.27 -13.88 -0.54
C VAL A 167 -26.14 -15.38 -0.41
N TYR A 168 -25.00 -15.89 -0.78
CA TYR A 168 -24.68 -17.32 -0.73
C TYR A 168 -23.35 -17.52 0.01
N ASP A 169 -23.24 -18.64 0.75
CA ASP A 169 -22.00 -19.17 1.32
C ASP A 169 -21.38 -20.19 0.36
#